data_1ea90738a1b1dce8374c885eca6d7116
#
_entry.id   1ea90738a1b1dce8374c885eca6d7116
#
_cell.length_a   1.000
_cell.length_b   1.000
_cell.length_c   1.000
_cell.angle_alpha   90.00
_cell.angle_beta   90.00
_cell.angle_gamma   90.00
#
_symmetry.space_group_name_H-M   'P 1'
#
loop_
_entity.id
_entity.type
_entity.pdbx_description
1 polymer ?
#
loop_
_entity_poly.entity_id
_entity_poly.type
_entity_poly.pdbx_seq_one_letter_code
_entity_poly.pdbx_strand_id
1 'polypeptide(L)'
;MKILQKIKSLFNCSVIPPEHIFNGIGIEYITPIKKSRDKPDEIRYYFMIHFQSGLVIKVQIYTSEIEVPPILLSIRELFINSIGHSYITLYQDEMMDVQIIRYYHKEF
;
A
#
# COMPACT_ATOMS: atom_id res chain seq x y z
N MET A 1 -5.08 -4.84 -27.79
CA MET A 1 -4.88 -3.95 -28.11
C MET A 1 -4.96 -3.55 -27.74
N LYS A 2 -4.49 -4.10 -27.65
CA LYS A 2 -4.22 -3.23 -27.76
C LYS A 2 -3.95 -2.89 -27.69
N ILE A 3 -3.44 -3.51 -27.67
CA ILE A 3 -2.94 -2.62 -27.99
C ILE A 3 -2.90 -2.16 -27.57
N LEU A 4 -2.70 -2.47 -27.39
CA LEU A 4 -2.53 -1.48 -27.40
C LEU A 4 -2.67 -1.38 -26.63
N GLN A 5 -2.63 -1.67 -26.39
CA GLN A 5 -2.65 -1.02 -26.16
C GLN A 5 -2.45 -0.91 -25.85
N LYS A 6 -2.06 -1.27 -25.90
CA LYS A 6 -1.82 -0.60 -26.01
C LYS A 6 -1.61 -0.16 -26.06
N ILE A 7 -1.29 -0.39 -26.14
CA ILE A 7 -1.04 0.50 -26.53
C ILE A 7 -1.02 0.98 -26.17
N LYS A 8 -0.77 1.09 -26.15
CA LYS A 8 -0.73 1.96 -26.22
C LYS A 8 -0.48 2.34 -25.93
N SER A 9 -0.32 2.09 -26.05
CA SER A 9 -0.05 2.83 -26.24
C SER A 9 0.12 3.11 -26.30
N LEU A 10 0.59 3.03 -26.36
CA LEU A 10 0.78 3.55 -26.75
C LEU A 10 0.73 4.03 -26.68
N PHE A 11 1.10 4.17 -26.67
CA PHE A 11 0.98 4.78 -26.62
C PHE A 11 0.94 5.15 -25.85
N ASN A 12 1.27 5.25 -25.72
CA ASN A 12 1.06 5.48 -24.95
C ASN A 12 1.13 5.30 -24.05
N CYS A 13 1.89 5.50 -24.31
CA CYS A 13 1.54 5.43 -23.20
C CYS A 13 2.24 5.07 -22.02
N SER A 14 2.79 5.69 -21.18
CA SER A 14 3.43 5.14 -20.07
C SER A 14 2.41 4.41 -19.23
N VAL A 15 2.64 3.14 -19.02
CA VAL A 15 1.72 2.37 -18.23
C VAL A 15 2.29 2.28 -16.84
N ILE A 16 1.61 2.92 -15.88
CA ILE A 16 1.91 2.70 -14.47
C ILE A 16 1.38 1.32 -14.14
N PRO A 17 2.20 0.43 -13.59
CA PRO A 17 1.68 -0.86 -13.20
C PRO A 17 0.46 -0.69 -12.29
N PRO A 18 -0.67 -1.27 -12.65
CA PRO A 18 -1.89 -1.06 -11.86
C PRO A 18 -1.94 -1.89 -10.60
N GLU A 19 -0.92 -2.71 -10.36
CA GLU A 19 -0.97 -3.61 -9.22
C GLU A 19 0.33 -3.58 -8.42
N HIS A 20 0.19 -3.89 -7.15
CA HIS A 20 1.31 -4.05 -6.23
C HIS A 20 1.24 -5.46 -5.65
N ILE A 21 2.33 -6.22 -5.78
CA ILE A 21 2.36 -7.60 -5.33
C ILE A 21 3.36 -7.75 -4.20
N PHE A 22 2.93 -8.37 -3.11
CA PHE A 22 3.77 -8.59 -1.94
C PHE A 22 3.68 -10.04 -1.51
N ASN A 23 4.79 -10.54 -0.98
CA ASN A 23 4.87 -11.93 -0.51
C ASN A 23 4.64 -11.97 0.99
N GLY A 24 3.48 -12.48 1.40
CA GLY A 24 3.14 -12.56 2.82
C GLY A 24 4.06 -13.47 3.62
N ILE A 25 4.73 -14.42 2.95
CA ILE A 25 5.64 -15.32 3.65
C ILE A 25 6.78 -14.55 4.31
N GLY A 26 7.22 -13.46 3.70
CA GLY A 26 8.33 -12.69 4.25
C GLY A 26 7.95 -11.65 5.28
N ILE A 27 6.68 -11.53 5.62
CA ILE A 27 6.25 -10.52 6.58
C ILE A 27 6.68 -10.90 7.99
N GLU A 28 7.35 -9.97 8.66
CA GLU A 28 7.77 -10.16 10.04
C GLU A 28 6.68 -9.70 11.01
N TYR A 29 6.21 -8.48 10.83
CA TYR A 29 5.11 -7.97 11.64
C TYR A 29 4.47 -6.76 10.97
N ILE A 30 3.27 -6.42 11.43
CA ILE A 30 2.49 -5.30 10.92
C ILE A 30 2.12 -4.42 12.10
N THR A 31 2.37 -3.10 11.98
CA THR A 31 2.07 -2.18 13.07
C THR A 31 0.58 -1.90 13.16
N PRO A 32 0.11 -1.43 14.32
CA PRO A 32 -1.24 -0.88 14.40
C PRO A 32 -1.37 0.35 13.52
N ILE A 33 -2.61 0.72 13.22
CA ILE A 33 -2.85 1.95 12.47
C ILE A 33 -2.59 3.13 13.40
N LYS A 34 -1.81 4.08 12.89
CA LYS A 34 -1.43 5.28 13.63
C LYS A 34 -1.96 6.49 12.88
N LYS A 35 -2.03 7.61 13.56
CA LYS A 35 -2.46 8.83 12.91
C LYS A 35 -1.50 9.97 13.24
N SER A 36 -1.39 10.88 12.29
CA SER A 36 -0.56 12.06 12.42
C SER A 36 -1.33 13.23 11.81
N ARG A 37 -1.37 14.35 12.50
CA ARG A 37 -2.02 15.54 11.98
C ARG A 37 -0.93 16.47 11.44
N ASP A 38 -0.75 16.42 10.12
CA ASP A 38 0.29 17.22 9.49
C ASP A 38 -0.19 18.64 9.21
N LYS A 39 -1.50 18.82 9.05
CA LYS A 39 -2.13 20.13 8.82
C LYS A 39 -3.39 20.22 9.67
N PRO A 40 -3.89 21.44 9.92
CA PRO A 40 -5.03 21.62 10.82
C PRO A 40 -6.28 20.83 10.40
N ASP A 41 -6.51 20.68 9.11
CA ASP A 41 -7.72 20.05 8.62
C ASP A 41 -7.47 18.73 7.89
N GLU A 42 -6.27 18.16 8.08
CA GLU A 42 -5.93 16.94 7.37
C GLU A 42 -5.20 15.98 8.31
N ILE A 43 -5.68 14.74 8.34
CA ILE A 43 -5.12 13.68 9.17
C ILE A 43 -4.54 12.63 8.25
N ARG A 44 -3.35 12.17 8.57
CA ARG A 44 -2.73 11.06 7.87
C ARG A 44 -2.86 9.81 8.74
N TYR A 45 -3.53 8.79 8.23
CA TYR A 45 -3.58 7.48 8.86
C TYR A 45 -2.65 6.54 8.13
N TYR A 46 -1.91 5.73 8.88
CA TYR A 46 -0.93 4.85 8.27
C TYR A 46 -0.64 3.65 9.15
N PHE A 47 -0.14 2.60 8.52
CA PHE A 47 0.46 1.48 9.21
C PHE A 47 1.64 1.02 8.38
N MET A 48 2.52 0.22 9.01
CA MET A 48 3.72 -0.25 8.34
C MET A 48 3.80 -1.76 8.41
N ILE A 49 4.34 -2.34 7.35
CA ILE A 49 4.58 -3.77 7.24
C ILE A 49 6.07 -3.97 7.16
N HIS A 50 6.61 -4.73 8.10
CA HIS A 50 8.04 -5.00 8.16
C HIS A 50 8.30 -6.40 7.67
N PHE A 51 9.19 -6.52 6.69
CA PHE A 51 9.58 -7.79 6.12
C PHE A 51 10.92 -8.21 6.67
N GLN A 52 11.14 -9.52 6.71
CA GLN A 52 12.40 -10.07 7.22
C GLN A 52 13.60 -9.60 6.41
N SER A 53 13.39 -9.27 5.15
CA SER A 53 14.44 -8.77 4.28
C SER A 53 14.91 -7.35 4.60
N GLY A 54 14.19 -6.67 5.47
CA GLY A 54 14.46 -5.26 5.77
C GLY A 54 13.59 -4.31 4.97
N LEU A 55 12.81 -4.82 4.04
CA LEU A 55 11.85 -4.00 3.31
C LEU A 55 10.75 -3.55 4.25
N VAL A 56 10.36 -2.29 4.15
CA VAL A 56 9.25 -1.73 4.91
C VAL A 56 8.28 -1.12 3.92
N ILE A 57 7.02 -1.47 4.07
CA ILE A 57 5.94 -0.90 3.28
C ILE A 57 5.11 -0.03 4.20
N LYS A 58 4.97 1.25 3.84
CA LYS A 58 4.07 2.15 4.55
C LYS A 58 2.82 2.32 3.71
N VAL A 59 1.67 2.05 4.29
CA VAL A 59 0.38 2.21 3.65
C VAL A 59 -0.32 3.36 4.34
N GLN A 60 -0.66 4.41 3.59
CA GLN A 60 -1.18 5.63 4.21
C GLN A 60 -2.29 6.24 3.38
N ILE A 61 -3.09 7.05 4.04
CA ILE A 61 -4.15 7.82 3.40
C ILE A 61 -4.30 9.15 4.14
N TYR A 62 -4.54 10.21 3.38
CA TYR A 62 -4.84 11.52 3.93
C TYR A 62 -6.34 11.75 3.87
N THR A 63 -6.91 12.25 4.95
CA THR A 63 -8.35 12.48 5.01
C THR A 63 -8.66 13.56 6.04
N SER A 64 -9.81 14.19 5.89
CA SER A 64 -10.33 15.11 6.90
C SER A 64 -11.22 14.40 7.92
N GLU A 65 -11.47 13.11 7.70
CA GLU A 65 -12.34 12.34 8.59
C GLU A 65 -11.63 12.02 9.90
N ILE A 66 -12.41 12.06 10.99
CA ILE A 66 -11.86 11.78 12.31
C ILE A 66 -11.60 10.30 12.50
N GLU A 67 -12.37 9.47 11.83
CA GLU A 67 -12.26 8.02 11.98
C GLU A 67 -11.42 7.42 10.86
N VAL A 68 -10.78 6.29 11.17
CA VAL A 68 -9.96 5.58 10.21
C VAL A 68 -10.82 5.16 9.02
N PRO A 69 -10.40 5.51 7.79
CA PRO A 69 -11.16 5.09 6.61
C PRO A 69 -11.24 3.57 6.51
N PRO A 70 -12.42 3.03 6.20
CA PRO A 70 -12.58 1.57 6.12
C PRO A 70 -11.65 0.88 5.15
N ILE A 71 -11.26 1.57 4.06
CA ILE A 71 -10.37 0.96 3.08
C ILE A 71 -9.01 0.65 3.68
N LEU A 72 -8.53 1.50 4.58
CA LEU A 72 -7.24 1.26 5.23
C LEU A 72 -7.31 0.05 6.15
N LEU A 73 -8.43 -0.07 6.86
CA LEU A 73 -8.66 -1.24 7.72
C LEU A 73 -8.70 -2.52 6.89
N SER A 74 -9.37 -2.48 5.74
CA SER A 74 -9.48 -3.65 4.88
C SER A 74 -8.14 -4.08 4.33
N ILE A 75 -7.33 -3.13 3.91
CA ILE A 75 -6.01 -3.45 3.38
C ILE A 75 -5.14 -4.05 4.48
N ARG A 76 -5.19 -3.49 5.67
CA ARG A 76 -4.41 -4.02 6.79
C ARG A 76 -4.82 -5.45 7.11
N GLU A 77 -6.12 -5.72 7.12
CA GLU A 77 -6.63 -7.04 7.40
C GLU A 77 -6.16 -8.05 6.35
N LEU A 78 -6.13 -7.62 5.08
CA LEU A 78 -5.66 -8.47 4.00
C LEU A 78 -4.21 -8.88 4.24
N PHE A 79 -3.35 -7.94 4.65
CA PHE A 79 -1.96 -8.25 4.94
C PHE A 79 -1.83 -9.18 6.13
N ILE A 80 -2.60 -8.93 7.20
CA ILE A 80 -2.55 -9.77 8.39
C ILE A 80 -2.92 -11.21 8.04
N ASN A 81 -3.96 -11.39 7.24
CA ASN A 81 -4.42 -12.72 6.89
C ASN A 81 -3.47 -13.45 5.95
N SER A 82 -2.52 -12.74 5.37
CA SER A 82 -1.58 -13.33 4.42
C SER A 82 -0.23 -13.67 5.04
N ILE A 83 -0.03 -13.32 6.30
CA ILE A 83 1.26 -13.56 6.96
C ILE A 83 1.56 -15.04 6.95
N GLY A 84 2.73 -15.36 6.39
CA GLY A 84 3.26 -16.72 6.44
C GLY A 84 2.77 -17.66 5.35
N HIS A 85 1.84 -17.25 4.48
CA HIS A 85 1.32 -18.25 3.56
C HIS A 85 0.86 -17.80 2.18
N SER A 86 0.69 -16.50 1.92
CA SER A 86 0.15 -16.16 0.61
C SER A 86 0.69 -14.84 0.10
N TYR A 87 0.50 -14.61 -1.21
CA TYR A 87 0.80 -13.34 -1.83
C TYR A 87 -0.40 -12.40 -1.68
N ILE A 88 -0.10 -11.13 -1.60
CA ILE A 88 -1.11 -10.07 -1.56
C ILE A 88 -0.97 -9.27 -2.85
N THR A 89 -2.09 -9.10 -3.56
CA THR A 89 -2.13 -8.25 -4.74
C THR A 89 -3.08 -7.10 -4.48
N LEU A 90 -2.58 -5.89 -4.64
CA LEU A 90 -3.38 -4.68 -4.48
C LEU A 90 -3.44 -3.97 -5.83
N TYR A 91 -4.63 -3.55 -6.22
CA TYR A 91 -4.82 -2.84 -7.47
C TYR A 91 -5.02 -1.36 -7.17
N GLN A 92 -4.22 -0.52 -7.82
CA GLN A 92 -4.21 0.90 -7.52
C GLN A 92 -5.59 1.55 -7.69
N ASP A 93 -6.33 1.13 -8.71
CA ASP A 93 -7.65 1.70 -8.94
C ASP A 93 -8.67 1.29 -7.87
N GLU A 94 -8.39 0.23 -7.14
CA GLU A 94 -9.27 -0.20 -6.04
C GLU A 94 -8.88 0.43 -4.71
N MET A 95 -7.67 0.96 -4.62
CA MET A 95 -7.19 1.56 -3.39
C MET A 95 -7.54 3.04 -3.28
N MET A 96 -8.00 3.63 -4.37
CA MET A 96 -8.39 5.03 -4.42
C MET A 96 -7.25 5.95 -3.96
N ASP A 97 -7.40 6.64 -2.85
CA ASP A 97 -6.40 7.60 -2.38
C ASP A 97 -5.31 7.00 -1.51
N VAL A 98 -5.34 5.70 -1.31
CA VAL A 98 -4.33 5.03 -0.49
C VAL A 98 -3.01 5.02 -1.23
N GLN A 99 -1.95 5.35 -0.52
CA GLN A 99 -0.60 5.41 -1.08
C GLN A 99 0.25 4.31 -0.46
N ILE A 100 1.08 3.71 -1.29
CA ILE A 100 2.01 2.66 -0.88
C ILE A 100 3.41 3.17 -1.07
N ILE A 101 4.19 3.21 0.00
CA ILE A 101 5.55 3.71 -0.02
C ILE A 101 6.48 2.59 0.42
N ARG A 102 7.52 2.33 -0.37
CA ARG A 102 8.49 1.27 -0.09
C ARG A 102 9.81 1.88 0.27
N TYR A 103 10.46 1.33 1.28
CA TYR A 103 11.83 1.70 1.59
C TYR A 103 12.49 0.56 2.37
N TYR A 104 13.81 0.60 2.42
CA TYR A 104 14.56 -0.40 3.16
C TYR A 104 15.08 0.23 4.43
N HIS A 105 14.87 -0.47 5.53
CA HIS A 105 15.41 -0.06 6.80
C HIS A 105 16.86 -0.53 6.87
N LYS A 106 17.77 0.42 7.08
CA LYS A 106 19.19 0.10 7.19
C LYS A 106 19.60 0.14 8.63
N GLU A 107 20.38 -0.85 9.00
CA GLU A 107 20.95 -0.91 10.35
C GLU A 107 22.46 -0.88 10.25
N PHE A 108 23.06 -0.17 11.15
CA PHE A 108 24.50 -0.02 11.20
C PHE A 108 25.01 -0.32 12.58
#